data_4e4bb7eeb0c441454722c6e6697f8ff9
#
_entry.id   4e4bb7eeb0c441454722c6e6697f8ff9
#
_cell.length_a   1.000
_cell.length_b   1.000
_cell.length_c   1.000
_cell.angle_alpha   90.00
_cell.angle_beta   90.00
_cell.angle_gamma   90.00
#
_symmetry.space_group_name_H-M   'P 1'
#
loop_
_entity.id
_entity.type
_entity.pdbx_description
1 polymer ?
#
loop_
_entity_poly.entity_id
_entity_poly.type
_entity_poly.pdbx_seq_one_letter_code
_entity_poly.pdbx_strand_id
1 'polypeptide(L)'
;MTEQVQVTRFPSGLTVLTEYMPGLRSATVGVWVKRGSRHESPEWNGICHFIEHTVFKGTERRTALDIAVESDRLGGHFDAYTTHELTGFAMKVVDAAVPQAFDLLADMLARPRFDAEELRREQKVIIEEMKMVEDTPDEYLGEIFNAAYFPTHALGRPIEGTAETVSTFDRERTARFHRAAYAPRNLVVAAAGNVNHQQLVELAGRLLDREGDNDAEDLSLDEAAPAPAAPILVRRKKELEQAHLILAAPWPSARSADRYAASLLSSVVGGGTSSRLWQSVREERGLAYSVGSAGSHFTDVGVFQVYAGTSPEQLDEVLELSLAELRRILREPVGEEELRLVKDQAVASILLGLESTSARAGTLARQEIVHGRRIPPDQVIARIEEVTPEDLRRLARDFIRTDTLALGALGDLNGFKVDRARLEV
;
A
#
# COMPACT_ATOMS: atom_id res chain seq x y z
N MET A 1 27.39 -3.72 8.60
CA MET A 1 27.09 -5.19 8.63
C MET A 1 27.01 -5.66 7.19
N THR A 2 27.79 -6.67 6.81
CA THR A 2 27.70 -7.27 5.46
C THR A 2 26.35 -7.99 5.36
N GLU A 3 25.42 -7.38 4.67
CA GLU A 3 24.11 -7.98 4.41
C GLU A 3 24.28 -9.22 3.51
N GLN A 4 23.74 -10.36 3.99
CA GLN A 4 23.76 -11.61 3.25
C GLN A 4 22.47 -11.80 2.45
N VAL A 5 22.24 -10.93 1.47
CA VAL A 5 21.10 -11.09 0.55
C VAL A 5 21.52 -11.97 -0.63
N GLN A 6 20.73 -12.99 -0.91
CA GLN A 6 20.88 -13.87 -2.05
C GLN A 6 19.64 -13.78 -2.94
N VAL A 7 19.84 -13.90 -4.25
CA VAL A 7 18.79 -13.80 -5.27
C VAL A 7 18.94 -14.94 -6.28
N THR A 8 17.89 -15.70 -6.49
CA THR A 8 17.78 -16.68 -7.56
C THR A 8 16.59 -16.33 -8.46
N ARG A 9 16.82 -16.27 -9.78
CA ARG A 9 15.78 -16.08 -10.78
C ARG A 9 15.66 -17.33 -11.64
N PHE A 10 14.45 -17.88 -11.69
CA PHE A 10 14.15 -19.03 -12.53
C PHE A 10 13.87 -18.61 -13.99
N PRO A 11 14.08 -19.48 -14.96
CA PRO A 11 13.73 -19.20 -16.35
C PRO A 11 12.26 -18.83 -16.57
N SER A 12 11.36 -19.30 -15.72
CA SER A 12 9.95 -18.97 -15.72
C SER A 12 9.65 -17.51 -15.30
N GLY A 13 10.63 -16.81 -14.70
CA GLY A 13 10.48 -15.48 -14.11
C GLY A 13 10.18 -15.47 -12.61
N LEU A 14 9.91 -16.63 -11.98
CA LEU A 14 9.84 -16.75 -10.53
C LEU A 14 11.15 -16.24 -9.90
N THR A 15 11.04 -15.37 -8.92
CA THR A 15 12.20 -14.80 -8.23
C THR A 15 12.18 -15.19 -6.75
N VAL A 16 13.30 -15.66 -6.22
CA VAL A 16 13.50 -15.99 -4.79
C VAL A 16 14.58 -15.10 -4.21
N LEU A 17 14.24 -14.36 -3.17
CA LEU A 17 15.16 -13.49 -2.43
C LEU A 17 15.23 -13.94 -0.97
N THR A 18 16.40 -13.98 -0.40
CA THR A 18 16.57 -14.24 1.03
C THR A 18 17.56 -13.29 1.66
N GLU A 19 17.33 -12.97 2.92
CA GLU A 19 18.26 -12.22 3.74
C GLU A 19 18.51 -12.97 5.05
N TYR A 20 19.72 -13.51 5.20
CA TYR A 20 20.10 -14.19 6.42
C TYR A 20 20.40 -13.18 7.53
N MET A 21 19.71 -13.31 8.67
CA MET A 21 19.88 -12.49 9.87
C MET A 21 20.43 -13.35 11.01
N PRO A 22 21.75 -13.25 11.30
CA PRO A 22 22.37 -14.11 12.32
C PRO A 22 21.83 -13.83 13.73
N GLY A 23 21.74 -14.87 14.56
CA GLY A 23 21.33 -14.77 15.95
C GLY A 23 19.82 -14.79 16.18
N LEU A 24 19.00 -14.77 15.14
CA LEU A 24 17.56 -14.92 15.28
C LEU A 24 17.14 -16.39 15.29
N ARG A 25 16.05 -16.68 16.01
CA ARG A 25 15.35 -17.98 16.05
C ARG A 25 13.98 -17.89 15.36
N SER A 26 13.81 -16.87 14.52
CA SER A 26 12.61 -16.65 13.72
C SER A 26 12.96 -16.23 12.31
N ALA A 27 12.00 -16.38 11.40
CA ALA A 27 12.05 -15.89 10.06
C ALA A 27 10.67 -15.48 9.58
N THR A 28 10.63 -14.56 8.63
CA THR A 28 9.44 -14.30 7.81
C THR A 28 9.70 -14.86 6.43
N VAL A 29 8.76 -15.66 5.92
CA VAL A 29 8.75 -16.16 4.55
C VAL A 29 7.41 -15.79 3.90
N GLY A 30 7.44 -15.33 2.66
CA GLY A 30 6.22 -14.93 1.96
C GLY A 30 6.32 -15.03 0.44
N VAL A 31 5.17 -14.90 -0.18
CA VAL A 31 4.99 -14.83 -1.64
C VAL A 31 4.24 -13.54 -1.96
N TRP A 32 4.80 -12.75 -2.83
CA TRP A 32 4.19 -11.52 -3.33
C TRP A 32 3.87 -11.69 -4.81
N VAL A 33 2.64 -11.40 -5.15
CA VAL A 33 2.13 -11.43 -6.53
C VAL A 33 2.24 -10.03 -7.11
N LYS A 34 2.85 -9.87 -8.29
CA LYS A 34 2.99 -8.59 -9.02
C LYS A 34 1.65 -8.17 -9.65
N ARG A 35 0.55 -8.41 -8.96
CA ARG A 35 -0.81 -8.06 -9.36
C ARG A 35 -1.58 -7.55 -8.15
N GLY A 36 -2.28 -6.45 -8.33
CA GLY A 36 -3.19 -5.84 -7.38
C GLY A 36 -4.32 -5.15 -8.16
N SER A 37 -5.17 -4.39 -7.49
CA SER A 37 -6.41 -3.88 -8.09
C SER A 37 -6.21 -2.95 -9.29
N ARG A 38 -5.04 -2.28 -9.43
CA ARG A 38 -4.76 -1.47 -10.62
C ARG A 38 -4.59 -2.27 -11.92
N HIS A 39 -4.34 -3.57 -11.81
CA HIS A 39 -4.16 -4.46 -12.96
C HIS A 39 -5.47 -5.11 -13.41
N GLU A 40 -6.58 -4.74 -12.79
CA GLU A 40 -7.91 -5.26 -13.10
C GLU A 40 -8.61 -4.38 -14.12
N SER A 41 -9.23 -4.97 -15.15
CA SER A 41 -10.18 -4.22 -15.97
C SER A 41 -11.48 -3.97 -15.17
N PRO A 42 -12.33 -3.02 -15.59
CA PRO A 42 -13.53 -2.68 -14.81
C PRO A 42 -14.42 -3.87 -14.45
N GLU A 43 -14.56 -4.86 -15.35
CA GLU A 43 -15.36 -6.07 -15.12
C GLU A 43 -14.71 -7.08 -14.17
N TRP A 44 -13.42 -6.90 -13.86
CA TRP A 44 -12.66 -7.73 -12.91
C TRP A 44 -12.39 -7.01 -11.58
N ASN A 45 -12.90 -5.80 -11.42
CA ASN A 45 -12.59 -5.00 -10.22
C ASN A 45 -12.98 -5.73 -8.92
N GLY A 46 -12.00 -5.88 -8.02
CA GLY A 46 -12.11 -6.62 -6.76
C GLY A 46 -11.64 -8.06 -6.82
N ILE A 47 -11.23 -8.59 -8.00
CA ILE A 47 -10.87 -10.01 -8.11
C ILE A 47 -9.57 -10.37 -7.38
N CYS A 48 -8.59 -9.46 -7.29
CA CYS A 48 -7.36 -9.71 -6.52
C CYS A 48 -7.67 -9.87 -5.04
N HIS A 49 -8.48 -9.00 -4.48
CA HIS A 49 -8.94 -9.08 -3.09
C HIS A 49 -9.82 -10.31 -2.86
N PHE A 50 -10.73 -10.61 -3.79
CA PHE A 50 -11.55 -11.81 -3.71
C PHE A 50 -10.71 -13.11 -3.70
N ILE A 51 -9.64 -13.18 -4.51
CA ILE A 51 -8.71 -14.32 -4.51
C ILE A 51 -7.93 -14.38 -3.20
N GLU A 52 -7.48 -13.25 -2.65
CA GLU A 52 -6.83 -13.20 -1.34
C GLU A 52 -7.69 -13.89 -0.27
N HIS A 53 -8.98 -13.60 -0.16
CA HIS A 53 -9.92 -14.25 0.76
C HIS A 53 -10.07 -15.75 0.47
N THR A 54 -10.23 -16.08 -0.80
CA THR A 54 -10.67 -17.44 -1.20
C THR A 54 -9.57 -18.47 -1.21
N VAL A 55 -8.29 -18.11 -1.26
CA VAL A 55 -7.17 -19.06 -1.14
C VAL A 55 -7.10 -19.73 0.25
N PHE A 56 -7.71 -19.15 1.27
CA PHE A 56 -7.85 -19.73 2.61
C PHE A 56 -8.98 -20.77 2.73
N LYS A 57 -9.83 -20.91 1.70
CA LYS A 57 -11.04 -21.76 1.77
C LYS A 57 -10.83 -23.19 1.29
N GLY A 58 -9.59 -23.62 1.22
CA GLY A 58 -9.17 -24.98 0.93
C GLY A 58 -8.42 -25.14 -0.37
N THR A 59 -7.58 -26.17 -0.37
CA THR A 59 -6.75 -26.59 -1.50
C THR A 59 -7.13 -28.01 -1.94
N GLU A 60 -6.42 -28.55 -2.94
CA GLU A 60 -6.55 -29.96 -3.30
C GLU A 60 -6.14 -30.92 -2.15
N ARG A 61 -5.21 -30.45 -1.26
CA ARG A 61 -4.65 -31.27 -0.18
C ARG A 61 -5.24 -30.96 1.21
N ARG A 62 -5.79 -29.75 1.39
CA ARG A 62 -6.19 -29.23 2.70
C ARG A 62 -7.61 -28.67 2.65
N THR A 63 -8.38 -28.91 3.68
CA THR A 63 -9.63 -28.17 3.93
C THR A 63 -9.31 -26.79 4.51
N ALA A 64 -10.29 -25.89 4.56
CA ALA A 64 -10.14 -24.60 5.26
C ALA A 64 -9.76 -24.78 6.74
N LEU A 65 -10.33 -25.79 7.41
CA LEU A 65 -10.00 -26.12 8.80
C LEU A 65 -8.56 -26.63 8.94
N ASP A 66 -8.08 -27.47 7.99
CA ASP A 66 -6.69 -27.94 8.00
C ASP A 66 -5.71 -26.77 7.85
N ILE A 67 -6.00 -25.80 6.97
CA ILE A 67 -5.20 -24.57 6.80
C ILE A 67 -5.15 -23.80 8.12
N ALA A 68 -6.28 -23.58 8.77
CA ALA A 68 -6.34 -22.86 10.04
C ALA A 68 -5.55 -23.59 11.13
N VAL A 69 -5.77 -24.91 11.29
CA VAL A 69 -5.08 -25.74 12.31
C VAL A 69 -3.57 -25.81 12.05
N GLU A 70 -3.14 -25.96 10.78
CA GLU A 70 -1.70 -25.96 10.45
C GLU A 70 -1.08 -24.59 10.72
N SER A 71 -1.76 -23.48 10.34
CA SER A 71 -1.31 -22.13 10.66
C SER A 71 -1.15 -21.91 12.17
N ASP A 72 -2.14 -22.31 12.98
CA ASP A 72 -2.08 -22.21 14.44
C ASP A 72 -0.93 -23.04 15.03
N ARG A 73 -0.69 -24.25 14.51
CA ARG A 73 0.42 -25.12 14.96
C ARG A 73 1.79 -24.54 14.67
N LEU A 74 1.94 -23.79 13.59
CA LEU A 74 3.19 -23.06 13.27
C LEU A 74 3.47 -21.97 14.30
N GLY A 75 2.45 -21.57 15.09
CA GLY A 75 2.58 -20.64 16.22
C GLY A 75 3.04 -19.25 15.81
N GLY A 76 2.87 -18.93 14.54
CA GLY A 76 3.32 -17.70 13.93
C GLY A 76 2.19 -16.71 13.66
N HIS A 77 2.55 -15.65 12.98
CA HIS A 77 1.61 -14.66 12.46
C HIS A 77 1.50 -14.81 10.94
N PHE A 78 0.27 -14.96 10.45
CA PHE A 78 -0.02 -14.97 9.03
C PHE A 78 -0.61 -13.62 8.65
N ASP A 79 -0.04 -13.00 7.63
CA ASP A 79 -0.46 -11.73 7.08
C ASP A 79 -0.77 -11.89 5.59
N ALA A 80 -1.94 -11.41 5.16
CA ALA A 80 -2.33 -11.35 3.76
C ALA A 80 -2.97 -10.00 3.48
N TYR A 81 -2.67 -9.42 2.33
CA TYR A 81 -3.21 -8.12 1.94
C TYR A 81 -3.14 -7.90 0.44
N THR A 82 -4.11 -7.16 -0.06
CA THR A 82 -4.14 -6.65 -1.43
C THR A 82 -3.98 -5.14 -1.44
N THR A 83 -3.12 -4.66 -2.31
CA THR A 83 -2.96 -3.24 -2.60
C THR A 83 -3.30 -2.96 -4.06
N HIS A 84 -3.21 -1.71 -4.48
CA HIS A 84 -3.36 -1.41 -5.90
C HIS A 84 -2.31 -2.10 -6.79
N GLU A 85 -1.08 -2.33 -6.31
CA GLU A 85 0.02 -2.80 -7.17
C GLU A 85 0.46 -4.24 -6.92
N LEU A 86 0.13 -4.83 -5.78
CA LEU A 86 0.52 -6.18 -5.44
C LEU A 86 -0.45 -6.83 -4.43
N THR A 87 -0.40 -8.16 -4.38
CA THR A 87 -1.02 -8.96 -3.32
C THR A 87 0.09 -9.71 -2.57
N GLY A 88 0.11 -9.63 -1.26
CA GLY A 88 1.14 -10.23 -0.41
C GLY A 88 0.58 -11.29 0.54
N PHE A 89 1.34 -12.36 0.73
CA PHE A 89 1.05 -13.43 1.70
C PHE A 89 2.32 -13.78 2.44
N ALA A 90 2.37 -13.60 3.74
CA ALA A 90 3.58 -13.84 4.51
C ALA A 90 3.28 -14.49 5.87
N MET A 91 4.19 -15.35 6.31
CA MET A 91 4.16 -15.95 7.63
C MET A 91 5.46 -15.65 8.37
N LYS A 92 5.34 -15.15 9.61
CA LYS A 92 6.44 -15.03 10.55
C LYS A 92 6.39 -16.23 11.50
N VAL A 93 7.42 -17.05 11.47
CA VAL A 93 7.47 -18.32 12.22
C VAL A 93 8.83 -18.51 12.91
N VAL A 94 8.95 -19.52 13.76
CA VAL A 94 10.26 -19.98 14.24
C VAL A 94 11.06 -20.57 13.07
N ASP A 95 12.37 -20.44 13.10
CA ASP A 95 13.28 -20.85 12.03
C ASP A 95 13.11 -22.30 11.56
N ALA A 96 12.89 -23.23 12.48
CA ALA A 96 12.67 -24.64 12.17
C ALA A 96 11.36 -24.90 11.40
N ALA A 97 10.39 -24.01 11.47
CA ALA A 97 9.08 -24.16 10.84
C ALA A 97 9.00 -23.51 9.43
N VAL A 98 10.06 -22.85 8.96
CA VAL A 98 10.07 -22.17 7.63
C VAL A 98 9.67 -23.13 6.49
N PRO A 99 10.17 -24.38 6.39
CA PRO A 99 9.77 -25.26 5.29
C PRO A 99 8.26 -25.60 5.31
N GLN A 100 7.69 -25.81 6.49
CA GLN A 100 6.26 -26.11 6.65
C GLN A 100 5.39 -24.89 6.35
N ALA A 101 5.79 -23.70 6.84
CA ALA A 101 5.11 -22.45 6.55
C ALA A 101 5.10 -22.16 5.04
N PHE A 102 6.23 -22.38 4.37
CA PHE A 102 6.31 -22.20 2.93
C PHE A 102 5.50 -23.25 2.14
N ASP A 103 5.47 -24.53 2.59
CA ASP A 103 4.61 -25.56 1.96
C ASP A 103 3.12 -25.20 2.08
N LEU A 104 2.70 -24.68 3.23
CA LEU A 104 1.33 -24.20 3.43
C LEU A 104 1.00 -23.04 2.49
N LEU A 105 1.83 -21.99 2.48
CA LEU A 105 1.67 -20.83 1.60
C LEU A 105 1.62 -21.26 0.13
N ALA A 106 2.59 -22.05 -0.32
CA ALA A 106 2.68 -22.49 -1.70
C ALA A 106 1.49 -23.35 -2.14
N ASP A 107 0.98 -24.20 -1.26
CA ASP A 107 -0.20 -25.04 -1.54
C ASP A 107 -1.47 -24.18 -1.69
N MET A 108 -1.67 -23.21 -0.79
CA MET A 108 -2.78 -22.27 -0.86
C MET A 108 -2.76 -21.44 -2.14
N LEU A 109 -1.58 -20.97 -2.55
CA LEU A 109 -1.43 -20.07 -3.70
C LEU A 109 -1.37 -20.81 -5.04
N ALA A 110 -0.87 -22.06 -5.07
CA ALA A 110 -0.72 -22.80 -6.29
C ALA A 110 -1.90 -23.70 -6.63
N ARG A 111 -2.66 -24.15 -5.63
CA ARG A 111 -3.71 -25.18 -5.79
C ARG A 111 -4.99 -24.89 -5.02
N PRO A 112 -5.51 -23.67 -5.01
CA PRO A 112 -6.78 -23.38 -4.37
C PRO A 112 -7.91 -24.14 -5.07
N ARG A 113 -8.86 -24.63 -4.27
CA ARG A 113 -9.99 -25.43 -4.78
C ARG A 113 -11.06 -24.57 -5.45
N PHE A 114 -11.25 -23.35 -4.96
CA PHE A 114 -12.32 -22.45 -5.38
C PHE A 114 -13.69 -23.12 -5.36
N ASP A 115 -14.05 -23.71 -4.22
CA ASP A 115 -15.34 -24.34 -4.05
C ASP A 115 -16.47 -23.33 -4.21
N ALA A 116 -17.48 -23.68 -5.02
CA ALA A 116 -18.55 -22.75 -5.38
C ALA A 116 -19.41 -22.28 -4.20
N GLU A 117 -19.51 -23.09 -3.14
CA GLU A 117 -20.24 -22.69 -1.93
C GLU A 117 -19.40 -21.74 -1.06
N GLU A 118 -18.11 -22.02 -0.92
CA GLU A 118 -17.18 -21.12 -0.22
C GLU A 118 -17.04 -19.78 -0.95
N LEU A 119 -16.95 -19.76 -2.29
CA LEU A 119 -16.93 -18.50 -3.04
C LEU A 119 -18.17 -17.66 -2.76
N ARG A 120 -19.37 -18.28 -2.74
CA ARG A 120 -20.63 -17.56 -2.43
C ARG A 120 -20.67 -17.04 -0.99
N ARG A 121 -20.00 -17.71 -0.05
CA ARG A 121 -19.86 -17.21 1.32
C ARG A 121 -18.97 -15.98 1.38
N GLU A 122 -17.81 -16.04 0.70
CA GLU A 122 -16.86 -14.93 0.67
C GLU A 122 -17.39 -13.71 -0.08
N GLN A 123 -18.18 -13.89 -1.16
CA GLN A 123 -18.88 -12.76 -1.79
C GLN A 123 -19.69 -11.96 -0.77
N LYS A 124 -20.40 -12.65 0.15
CA LYS A 124 -21.20 -11.98 1.20
C LYS A 124 -20.33 -11.29 2.23
N VAL A 125 -19.21 -11.93 2.62
CA VAL A 125 -18.26 -11.34 3.60
C VAL A 125 -17.70 -10.03 3.02
N ILE A 126 -17.20 -10.04 1.78
CA ILE A 126 -16.62 -8.85 1.14
C ILE A 126 -17.68 -7.75 0.95
N ILE A 127 -18.93 -8.10 0.61
CA ILE A 127 -20.01 -7.10 0.53
C ILE A 127 -20.32 -6.49 1.91
N GLU A 128 -20.18 -7.24 3.00
CA GLU A 128 -20.32 -6.67 4.35
C GLU A 128 -19.09 -5.80 4.71
N GLU A 129 -17.88 -6.14 4.28
CA GLU A 129 -16.70 -5.29 4.43
C GLU A 129 -16.85 -3.95 3.71
N MET A 130 -17.36 -3.94 2.47
CA MET A 130 -17.68 -2.70 1.76
C MET A 130 -18.62 -1.78 2.56
N LYS A 131 -19.61 -2.36 3.25
CA LYS A 131 -20.51 -1.56 4.12
C LYS A 131 -19.78 -1.01 5.35
N MET A 132 -18.82 -1.77 5.90
CA MET A 132 -18.00 -1.26 7.01
C MET A 132 -17.16 -0.06 6.56
N VAL A 133 -16.61 -0.08 5.33
CA VAL A 133 -15.92 1.07 4.74
C VAL A 133 -16.88 2.26 4.58
N GLU A 134 -18.10 2.05 4.06
CA GLU A 134 -19.13 3.11 3.95
C GLU A 134 -19.53 3.71 5.32
N ASP A 135 -19.45 2.91 6.39
CA ASP A 135 -19.74 3.32 7.77
C ASP A 135 -18.53 3.95 8.47
N THR A 136 -17.33 3.89 7.88
CA THR A 136 -16.09 4.48 8.37
C THR A 136 -15.79 5.77 7.58
N PRO A 137 -16.08 6.97 8.13
CA PRO A 137 -16.15 8.20 7.34
C PRO A 137 -14.86 8.60 6.64
N ASP A 138 -13.69 8.37 7.25
CA ASP A 138 -12.37 8.67 6.66
C ASP A 138 -12.01 7.69 5.54
N GLU A 139 -12.32 6.39 5.68
CA GLU A 139 -12.13 5.39 4.63
C GLU A 139 -13.07 5.67 3.46
N TYR A 140 -14.36 5.89 3.74
CA TYR A 140 -15.35 6.25 2.71
C TYR A 140 -14.97 7.54 1.95
N LEU A 141 -14.51 8.59 2.66
CA LEU A 141 -14.02 9.79 2.00
C LEU A 141 -12.80 9.46 1.11
N GLY A 142 -11.89 8.61 1.57
CA GLY A 142 -10.74 8.15 0.80
C GLY A 142 -11.15 7.51 -0.52
N GLU A 143 -12.12 6.61 -0.50
CA GLU A 143 -12.60 5.92 -1.70
C GLU A 143 -13.26 6.86 -2.71
N ILE A 144 -14.26 7.64 -2.27
CA ILE A 144 -14.97 8.57 -3.18
C ILE A 144 -14.05 9.68 -3.69
N PHE A 145 -13.03 10.06 -2.91
CA PHE A 145 -12.02 11.00 -3.33
C PHE A 145 -11.09 10.39 -4.37
N ASN A 146 -10.58 9.17 -4.16
CA ASN A 146 -9.72 8.47 -5.13
C ASN A 146 -10.44 8.25 -6.46
N ALA A 147 -11.73 7.90 -6.44
CA ALA A 147 -12.54 7.78 -7.64
C ALA A 147 -12.64 9.10 -8.42
N ALA A 148 -12.74 10.23 -7.74
CA ALA A 148 -12.76 11.55 -8.36
C ALA A 148 -11.36 12.03 -8.79
N TYR A 149 -10.32 11.62 -8.06
CA TYR A 149 -8.92 12.00 -8.32
C TYR A 149 -8.30 11.23 -9.48
N PHE A 150 -8.67 9.95 -9.67
CA PHE A 150 -8.27 9.11 -10.80
C PHE A 150 -9.48 8.61 -11.61
N PRO A 151 -10.30 9.49 -12.21
CA PRO A 151 -11.62 9.14 -12.72
C PRO A 151 -11.61 8.16 -13.91
N THR A 152 -10.49 8.03 -14.59
CA THR A 152 -10.35 7.17 -15.78
C THR A 152 -9.31 6.07 -15.61
N HIS A 153 -8.78 5.89 -14.41
CA HIS A 153 -7.71 4.93 -14.13
C HIS A 153 -8.10 3.96 -13.01
N ALA A 154 -7.53 2.74 -13.04
CA ALA A 154 -7.79 1.71 -12.05
C ALA A 154 -7.43 2.11 -10.59
N LEU A 155 -6.49 3.04 -10.39
CA LEU A 155 -6.18 3.59 -9.06
C LEU A 155 -7.36 4.33 -8.41
N GLY A 156 -8.36 4.75 -9.18
CA GLY A 156 -9.58 5.37 -8.65
C GLY A 156 -10.66 4.35 -8.27
N ARG A 157 -10.48 3.07 -8.55
CA ARG A 157 -11.44 2.03 -8.19
C ARG A 157 -11.13 1.45 -6.81
N PRO A 158 -12.16 1.08 -6.01
CA PRO A 158 -11.95 0.43 -4.71
C PRO A 158 -11.21 -0.92 -4.90
N ILE A 159 -10.39 -1.28 -3.93
CA ILE A 159 -9.62 -2.53 -3.95
C ILE A 159 -10.54 -3.74 -3.83
N GLU A 160 -11.58 -3.62 -3.00
CA GLU A 160 -12.59 -4.65 -2.76
C GLU A 160 -13.52 -4.88 -3.95
N GLY A 161 -13.53 -3.96 -4.92
CA GLY A 161 -14.46 -3.96 -6.04
C GLY A 161 -15.80 -3.34 -5.69
N THR A 162 -16.85 -3.77 -6.38
CA THR A 162 -18.24 -3.40 -6.11
C THR A 162 -19.10 -4.63 -5.87
N ALA A 163 -20.25 -4.47 -5.23
CA ALA A 163 -21.20 -5.59 -5.02
C ALA A 163 -21.59 -6.25 -6.35
N GLU A 164 -21.69 -5.46 -7.43
CA GLU A 164 -22.00 -5.94 -8.77
C GLU A 164 -20.88 -6.81 -9.31
N THR A 165 -19.62 -6.35 -9.26
CA THR A 165 -18.48 -7.11 -9.78
C THR A 165 -18.22 -8.37 -8.98
N VAL A 166 -18.15 -8.25 -7.63
CA VAL A 166 -17.88 -9.37 -6.72
C VAL A 166 -18.93 -10.47 -6.85
N SER A 167 -20.21 -10.12 -7.04
CA SER A 167 -21.28 -11.10 -7.24
C SER A 167 -21.13 -11.94 -8.53
N THR A 168 -20.29 -11.52 -9.47
CA THR A 168 -20.03 -12.25 -10.72
C THR A 168 -18.88 -13.26 -10.62
N PHE A 169 -18.10 -13.27 -9.53
CA PHE A 169 -16.89 -14.09 -9.39
C PHE A 169 -17.25 -15.54 -9.04
N ASP A 170 -17.66 -16.30 -10.03
CA ASP A 170 -17.84 -17.73 -9.92
C ASP A 170 -16.50 -18.50 -9.98
N ARG A 171 -16.57 -19.83 -9.88
CA ARG A 171 -15.40 -20.69 -9.88
C ARG A 171 -14.58 -20.56 -11.18
N GLU A 172 -15.25 -20.48 -12.33
CA GLU A 172 -14.58 -20.44 -13.64
C GLU A 172 -13.83 -19.11 -13.82
N ARG A 173 -14.48 -17.99 -13.54
CA ARG A 173 -13.89 -16.66 -13.60
C ARG A 173 -12.71 -16.55 -12.61
N THR A 174 -12.93 -16.94 -11.36
CA THR A 174 -11.90 -16.87 -10.31
C THR A 174 -10.68 -17.72 -10.67
N ALA A 175 -10.88 -18.96 -11.09
CA ALA A 175 -9.78 -19.85 -11.48
C ALA A 175 -9.05 -19.37 -12.76
N ARG A 176 -9.76 -18.75 -13.72
CA ARG A 176 -9.15 -18.16 -14.91
C ARG A 176 -8.24 -17.00 -14.55
N PHE A 177 -8.72 -16.05 -13.74
CA PHE A 177 -7.91 -14.91 -13.32
C PHE A 177 -6.73 -15.35 -12.44
N HIS A 178 -6.98 -16.27 -11.49
CA HIS A 178 -5.93 -16.82 -10.64
C HIS A 178 -4.79 -17.43 -11.46
N ARG A 179 -5.05 -18.28 -12.45
CA ARG A 179 -4.00 -18.86 -13.31
C ARG A 179 -3.15 -17.81 -14.02
N ALA A 180 -3.77 -16.71 -14.47
CA ALA A 180 -3.07 -15.62 -15.11
C ALA A 180 -2.23 -14.81 -14.11
N ALA A 181 -2.82 -14.42 -12.98
CA ALA A 181 -2.20 -13.56 -11.98
C ALA A 181 -1.10 -14.26 -11.17
N TYR A 182 -1.30 -15.55 -10.84
CA TYR A 182 -0.37 -16.34 -10.01
C TYR A 182 0.59 -17.22 -10.84
N ALA A 183 0.77 -16.90 -12.12
CA ALA A 183 1.79 -17.50 -12.95
C ALA A 183 3.20 -17.22 -12.38
N PRO A 184 4.18 -18.13 -12.49
CA PRO A 184 5.52 -18.00 -11.91
C PRO A 184 6.20 -16.67 -12.20
N ARG A 185 6.04 -16.11 -13.41
CA ARG A 185 6.59 -14.80 -13.82
C ARG A 185 6.10 -13.62 -12.95
N ASN A 186 4.96 -13.78 -12.30
CA ASN A 186 4.36 -12.76 -11.45
C ASN A 186 4.69 -12.97 -9.96
N LEU A 187 5.38 -14.04 -9.58
CA LEU A 187 5.65 -14.38 -8.19
C LEU A 187 7.04 -13.94 -7.75
N VAL A 188 7.09 -13.34 -6.57
CA VAL A 188 8.31 -13.05 -5.84
C VAL A 188 8.22 -13.73 -4.49
N VAL A 189 9.10 -14.69 -4.24
CA VAL A 189 9.29 -15.30 -2.93
C VAL A 189 10.35 -14.51 -2.20
N ALA A 190 10.07 -14.01 -1.01
CA ALA A 190 11.05 -13.34 -0.19
C ALA A 190 11.04 -13.89 1.24
N ALA A 191 12.22 -13.99 1.85
CA ALA A 191 12.35 -14.39 3.23
C ALA A 191 13.51 -13.64 3.91
N ALA A 192 13.33 -13.35 5.21
CA ALA A 192 14.35 -12.74 6.04
C ALA A 192 14.34 -13.36 7.44
N GLY A 193 15.51 -13.47 8.05
CA GLY A 193 15.69 -14.10 9.36
C GLY A 193 16.69 -15.26 9.31
N ASN A 194 16.51 -16.26 10.18
CA ASN A 194 17.32 -17.47 10.11
C ASN A 194 16.79 -18.41 9.02
N VAL A 195 17.17 -18.14 7.78
CA VAL A 195 16.71 -18.84 6.57
C VAL A 195 17.86 -19.42 5.78
N ASN A 196 17.62 -20.53 5.10
CA ASN A 196 18.55 -21.14 4.16
C ASN A 196 18.07 -20.87 2.72
N HIS A 197 18.85 -20.14 1.95
CA HIS A 197 18.52 -19.76 0.57
C HIS A 197 18.28 -20.96 -0.33
N GLN A 198 19.26 -21.91 -0.35
CA GLN A 198 19.18 -23.07 -1.22
C GLN A 198 17.94 -23.93 -0.94
N GLN A 199 17.62 -24.16 0.33
CA GLN A 199 16.43 -24.89 0.73
C GLN A 199 15.15 -24.19 0.24
N LEU A 200 15.07 -22.85 0.36
CA LEU A 200 13.91 -22.11 -0.11
C LEU A 200 13.79 -22.11 -1.64
N VAL A 201 14.92 -22.02 -2.35
CA VAL A 201 14.96 -22.12 -3.82
C VAL A 201 14.44 -23.49 -4.28
N GLU A 202 14.87 -24.59 -3.66
CA GLU A 202 14.42 -25.94 -3.98
C GLU A 202 12.90 -26.12 -3.71
N LEU A 203 12.41 -25.58 -2.60
CA LEU A 203 10.98 -25.59 -2.27
C LEU A 203 10.16 -24.77 -3.26
N ALA A 204 10.61 -23.56 -3.57
CA ALA A 204 9.92 -22.67 -4.51
C ALA A 204 9.89 -23.27 -5.92
N GLY A 205 11.00 -23.81 -6.41
CA GLY A 205 11.06 -24.48 -7.70
C GLY A 205 10.10 -25.66 -7.79
N ARG A 206 10.01 -26.47 -6.76
CA ARG A 206 9.11 -27.64 -6.74
C ARG A 206 7.63 -27.27 -6.63
N LEU A 207 7.29 -26.24 -5.87
CA LEU A 207 5.92 -25.93 -5.48
C LEU A 207 5.27 -24.85 -6.33
N LEU A 208 6.04 -23.87 -6.81
CA LEU A 208 5.55 -22.69 -7.51
C LEU A 208 6.04 -22.56 -8.96
N ASP A 209 7.12 -23.24 -9.36
CA ASP A 209 7.68 -23.18 -10.72
C ASP A 209 7.19 -24.38 -11.53
N ARG A 210 5.91 -24.36 -11.92
CA ARG A 210 5.27 -25.47 -12.64
C ARG A 210 5.33 -25.24 -14.16
N GLU A 211 5.62 -26.29 -14.89
CA GLU A 211 5.64 -26.28 -16.36
C GLU A 211 4.24 -25.94 -16.92
N GLY A 212 4.17 -25.04 -17.89
CA GLY A 212 2.91 -24.62 -18.53
C GLY A 212 2.15 -23.50 -17.79
N ASP A 213 2.48 -23.16 -16.54
CA ASP A 213 1.77 -22.10 -15.81
C ASP A 213 1.95 -20.70 -16.43
N ASN A 214 3.01 -20.49 -17.22
CA ASN A 214 3.24 -19.22 -17.93
C ASN A 214 2.48 -19.10 -19.25
N ASP A 215 1.82 -20.16 -19.71
CA ASP A 215 1.04 -20.16 -20.96
C ASP A 215 -0.36 -19.55 -20.76
N ALA A 216 -0.72 -19.22 -19.52
CA ALA A 216 -1.99 -18.57 -19.23
C ALA A 216 -2.06 -17.18 -19.90
N GLU A 217 -3.24 -16.87 -20.42
CA GLU A 217 -3.57 -15.55 -20.97
C GLU A 217 -3.25 -14.46 -19.94
N ASP A 218 -2.57 -13.40 -20.34
CA ASP A 218 -2.38 -12.24 -19.46
C ASP A 218 -3.66 -11.40 -19.45
N LEU A 219 -4.39 -11.45 -18.34
CA LEU A 219 -5.61 -10.68 -18.12
C LEU A 219 -5.34 -9.33 -17.43
N SER A 220 -4.05 -8.97 -17.24
CA SER A 220 -3.73 -7.69 -16.63
C SER A 220 -4.03 -6.54 -17.58
N LEU A 221 -4.54 -5.47 -16.99
CA LEU A 221 -4.71 -4.22 -17.68
C LEU A 221 -3.36 -3.48 -17.73
N ASP A 222 -2.88 -3.16 -18.92
CA ASP A 222 -1.72 -2.28 -19.13
C ASP A 222 -2.24 -0.88 -19.44
N GLU A 223 -2.42 -0.08 -18.40
CA GLU A 223 -2.89 1.30 -18.54
C GLU A 223 -1.71 2.27 -18.67
N ALA A 224 -1.94 3.35 -19.42
CA ALA A 224 -1.03 4.49 -19.42
C ALA A 224 -0.89 5.07 -17.99
N ALA A 225 0.22 5.76 -17.74
CA ALA A 225 0.45 6.40 -16.44
C ALA A 225 -0.76 7.28 -16.05
N PRO A 226 -1.27 7.17 -14.82
CA PRO A 226 -2.47 7.88 -14.41
C PRO A 226 -2.26 9.40 -14.42
N ALA A 227 -3.25 10.14 -14.92
CA ALA A 227 -3.31 11.59 -14.85
C ALA A 227 -4.24 12.00 -13.70
N PRO A 228 -3.72 12.49 -12.57
CA PRO A 228 -4.55 12.95 -11.47
C PRO A 228 -5.42 14.12 -11.90
N ALA A 229 -6.72 14.08 -11.58
CA ALA A 229 -7.60 15.22 -11.67
C ALA A 229 -7.44 16.12 -10.43
N ALA A 230 -8.04 17.30 -10.46
CA ALA A 230 -8.07 18.22 -9.32
C ALA A 230 -9.52 18.47 -8.86
N PRO A 231 -10.22 17.44 -8.34
CA PRO A 231 -11.60 17.58 -7.91
C PRO A 231 -11.73 18.51 -6.70
N ILE A 232 -12.90 19.14 -6.60
CA ILE A 232 -13.40 19.73 -5.36
C ILE A 232 -14.69 18.94 -5.03
N LEU A 233 -14.54 17.95 -4.15
CA LEU A 233 -15.60 17.03 -3.75
C LEU A 233 -16.11 17.41 -2.35
N VAL A 234 -17.32 17.92 -2.26
CA VAL A 234 -17.97 18.19 -0.97
C VAL A 234 -19.18 17.30 -0.84
N ARG A 235 -19.13 16.36 0.09
CA ARG A 235 -20.20 15.38 0.32
C ARG A 235 -20.85 15.61 1.69
N ARG A 236 -22.12 15.92 1.72
CA ARG A 236 -22.85 16.09 2.98
C ARG A 236 -23.40 14.77 3.47
N LYS A 237 -23.08 14.41 4.72
CA LYS A 237 -23.63 13.28 5.49
C LYS A 237 -24.01 13.81 6.87
N LYS A 238 -25.31 14.09 7.08
CA LYS A 238 -25.83 14.84 8.25
C LYS A 238 -25.68 14.15 9.58
N GLU A 239 -25.60 12.83 9.56
CA GLU A 239 -25.50 11.98 10.74
C GLU A 239 -24.09 11.93 11.33
N LEU A 240 -23.10 12.51 10.66
CA LEU A 240 -21.72 12.51 11.14
C LEU A 240 -21.48 13.65 12.14
N GLU A 241 -20.95 13.29 13.31
CA GLU A 241 -20.51 14.25 14.33
C GLU A 241 -19.22 14.98 13.94
N GLN A 242 -18.39 14.33 13.13
CA GLN A 242 -17.13 14.90 12.63
C GLN A 242 -17.23 15.24 11.15
N ALA A 243 -16.42 16.23 10.75
CA ALA A 243 -16.12 16.53 9.36
C ALA A 243 -14.69 16.03 9.03
N HIS A 244 -14.55 15.43 7.88
CA HIS A 244 -13.30 14.89 7.38
C HIS A 244 -12.84 15.68 6.16
N LEU A 245 -11.56 15.97 6.09
CA LEU A 245 -10.91 16.76 5.03
C LEU A 245 -9.76 15.97 4.41
N ILE A 246 -9.67 16.00 3.08
CA ILE A 246 -8.50 15.62 2.29
C ILE A 246 -8.13 16.80 1.41
N LEU A 247 -6.85 17.23 1.46
CA LEU A 247 -6.22 18.04 0.42
C LEU A 247 -5.17 17.17 -0.25
N ALA A 248 -5.15 17.13 -1.58
CA ALA A 248 -4.19 16.32 -2.30
C ALA A 248 -3.55 17.06 -3.48
N ALA A 249 -2.32 16.69 -3.77
CA ALA A 249 -1.58 17.14 -4.93
C ALA A 249 -0.86 15.96 -5.60
N PRO A 250 -0.54 16.02 -6.90
CA PRO A 250 0.38 15.07 -7.52
C PRO A 250 1.69 15.00 -6.76
N TRP A 251 2.36 13.85 -6.80
CA TRP A 251 3.60 13.63 -6.06
C TRP A 251 4.57 12.75 -6.86
N PRO A 252 5.88 12.73 -6.52
CA PRO A 252 6.83 11.84 -7.16
C PRO A 252 6.45 10.36 -7.01
N SER A 253 6.62 9.60 -8.08
CA SER A 253 6.41 8.15 -8.08
C SER A 253 7.47 7.42 -7.27
N ALA A 254 7.24 6.14 -6.97
CA ALA A 254 8.19 5.26 -6.29
C ALA A 254 9.52 5.11 -7.06
N ARG A 255 9.50 5.28 -8.39
CA ARG A 255 10.71 5.23 -9.24
C ARG A 255 11.43 6.56 -9.37
N SER A 256 10.81 7.67 -8.96
CA SER A 256 11.43 9.00 -9.01
C SER A 256 12.65 9.08 -8.09
N ALA A 257 13.66 9.84 -8.52
CA ALA A 257 14.79 10.20 -7.65
C ALA A 257 14.35 11.13 -6.50
N ASP A 258 13.30 11.92 -6.72
CA ASP A 258 12.76 12.87 -5.75
C ASP A 258 11.93 12.21 -4.63
N ARG A 259 11.68 10.89 -4.66
CA ARG A 259 10.88 10.20 -3.63
C ARG A 259 11.39 10.41 -2.20
N TYR A 260 12.71 10.58 -2.03
CA TYR A 260 13.32 10.82 -0.70
C TYR A 260 13.00 12.21 -0.19
N ALA A 261 13.19 13.24 -1.03
CA ALA A 261 12.79 14.60 -0.72
C ALA A 261 11.27 14.71 -0.49
N ALA A 262 10.48 13.96 -1.27
CA ALA A 262 9.03 13.89 -1.15
C ALA A 262 8.57 13.31 0.20
N SER A 263 9.21 12.23 0.65
CA SER A 263 8.93 11.63 1.97
C SER A 263 9.28 12.60 3.10
N LEU A 264 10.45 13.27 3.03
CA LEU A 264 10.84 14.25 4.05
C LEU A 264 9.92 15.47 4.07
N LEU A 265 9.52 15.99 2.90
CA LEU A 265 8.59 17.12 2.84
C LEU A 265 7.22 16.76 3.42
N SER A 266 6.70 15.57 3.11
CA SER A 266 5.47 15.07 3.75
C SER A 266 5.64 15.01 5.28
N SER A 267 6.79 14.58 5.80
CA SER A 267 7.06 14.53 7.24
C SER A 267 7.11 15.91 7.88
N VAL A 268 7.70 16.90 7.21
CA VAL A 268 7.73 18.30 7.68
C VAL A 268 6.31 18.85 7.81
N VAL A 269 5.45 18.60 6.82
CA VAL A 269 4.07 19.12 6.80
C VAL A 269 3.23 18.51 7.90
N GLY A 270 3.20 17.17 8.01
CA GLY A 270 2.24 16.50 8.89
C GLY A 270 2.65 15.08 9.32
N GLY A 271 3.94 14.72 9.31
CA GLY A 271 4.39 13.34 9.56
C GLY A 271 4.55 12.95 11.04
N GLY A 272 4.34 13.86 11.99
CA GLY A 272 4.51 13.57 13.41
C GLY A 272 4.09 14.72 14.30
N THR A 273 4.23 14.56 15.62
CA THR A 273 3.79 15.53 16.62
C THR A 273 4.53 16.86 16.56
N SER A 274 5.74 16.91 16.04
CA SER A 274 6.52 18.13 15.80
C SER A 274 6.28 18.77 14.44
N SER A 275 5.45 18.16 13.59
CA SER A 275 5.16 18.67 12.26
C SER A 275 4.31 19.94 12.30
N ARG A 276 4.36 20.71 11.22
CA ARG A 276 3.71 22.02 11.14
C ARG A 276 2.20 21.96 11.34
N LEU A 277 1.52 21.02 10.69
CA LEU A 277 0.07 20.86 10.82
C LEU A 277 -0.33 20.39 12.22
N TRP A 278 0.42 19.45 12.78
CA TRP A 278 0.13 19.00 14.15
C TRP A 278 0.23 20.15 15.14
N GLN A 279 1.28 20.96 15.06
CA GLN A 279 1.47 22.10 15.94
C GLN A 279 0.40 23.18 15.72
N SER A 280 0.20 23.63 14.48
CA SER A 280 -0.69 24.76 14.19
C SER A 280 -2.18 24.44 14.36
N VAL A 281 -2.60 23.20 14.07
CA VAL A 281 -4.02 22.82 14.11
C VAL A 281 -4.39 22.18 15.45
N ARG A 282 -3.57 21.25 15.94
CA ARG A 282 -3.91 20.45 17.12
C ARG A 282 -3.38 21.06 18.41
N GLU A 283 -2.05 21.29 18.51
CA GLU A 283 -1.45 21.73 19.79
C GLU A 283 -1.81 23.17 20.14
N GLU A 284 -1.69 24.10 19.20
CA GLU A 284 -1.91 25.52 19.46
C GLU A 284 -3.40 25.88 19.53
N ARG A 285 -4.25 25.21 18.75
CA ARG A 285 -5.66 25.62 18.59
C ARG A 285 -6.69 24.57 19.00
N GLY A 286 -6.28 23.30 19.15
CA GLY A 286 -7.20 22.23 19.55
C GLY A 286 -8.32 21.95 18.55
N LEU A 287 -8.12 22.23 17.26
CA LEU A 287 -9.17 22.18 16.23
C LEU A 287 -9.43 20.76 15.71
N ALA A 288 -8.44 19.89 15.75
CA ALA A 288 -8.55 18.53 15.22
C ALA A 288 -7.87 17.52 16.17
N TYR A 289 -8.50 16.38 16.38
CA TYR A 289 -7.86 15.26 17.09
C TYR A 289 -6.88 14.54 16.18
N SER A 290 -7.24 14.37 14.89
CA SER A 290 -6.42 13.74 13.87
C SER A 290 -6.13 14.74 12.74
N VAL A 291 -4.87 15.05 12.54
CA VAL A 291 -4.38 15.87 11.44
C VAL A 291 -2.98 15.41 11.05
N GLY A 292 -2.71 15.35 9.76
CA GLY A 292 -1.40 14.93 9.28
C GLY A 292 -1.25 15.03 7.78
N SER A 293 -0.11 14.60 7.29
CA SER A 293 0.13 14.42 5.86
C SER A 293 0.94 13.16 5.56
N ALA A 294 0.68 12.59 4.41
CA ALA A 294 1.38 11.42 3.89
C ALA A 294 1.60 11.53 2.38
N GLY A 295 2.64 10.86 1.90
CA GLY A 295 2.88 10.64 0.48
C GLY A 295 2.64 9.18 0.13
N SER A 296 1.73 8.91 -0.80
CA SER A 296 1.58 7.59 -1.44
C SER A 296 2.40 7.58 -2.73
N HIS A 297 3.18 6.52 -2.93
CA HIS A 297 4.05 6.39 -4.09
C HIS A 297 3.73 5.08 -4.83
N PHE A 298 3.00 5.20 -5.93
CA PHE A 298 2.82 4.11 -6.91
C PHE A 298 4.02 4.05 -7.86
N THR A 299 4.10 3.01 -8.64
CA THR A 299 5.23 2.76 -9.55
C THR A 299 5.52 3.93 -10.50
N ASP A 300 4.49 4.63 -10.96
CA ASP A 300 4.51 5.66 -12.02
C ASP A 300 3.92 7.01 -11.62
N VAL A 301 3.20 7.10 -10.51
CA VAL A 301 2.61 8.33 -9.96
C VAL A 301 2.72 8.35 -8.45
N GLY A 302 2.65 9.51 -7.84
CA GLY A 302 2.49 9.66 -6.40
C GLY A 302 1.34 10.62 -6.08
N VAL A 303 0.90 10.59 -4.84
CA VAL A 303 -0.13 11.48 -4.28
C VAL A 303 0.36 11.98 -2.94
N PHE A 304 0.46 13.29 -2.78
CA PHE A 304 0.59 13.92 -1.48
C PHE A 304 -0.80 14.19 -0.92
N GLN A 305 -1.01 13.88 0.34
CA GLN A 305 -2.29 14.13 1.00
C GLN A 305 -2.07 14.78 2.36
N VAL A 306 -2.85 15.82 2.65
CA VAL A 306 -3.14 16.31 4.00
C VAL A 306 -4.52 15.77 4.37
N TYR A 307 -4.66 15.25 5.57
CA TYR A 307 -5.93 14.77 6.10
C TYR A 307 -6.21 15.40 7.47
N ALA A 308 -7.48 15.61 7.78
CA ALA A 308 -7.92 16.05 9.11
C ALA A 308 -9.33 15.56 9.44
N GLY A 309 -9.52 15.20 10.72
CA GLY A 309 -10.84 14.97 11.33
C GLY A 309 -11.12 16.05 12.38
N THR A 310 -12.20 16.80 12.21
CA THR A 310 -12.53 17.97 13.04
C THR A 310 -14.04 18.09 13.24
N SER A 311 -14.50 19.06 14.04
CA SER A 311 -15.92 19.38 14.07
C SER A 311 -16.36 20.15 12.81
N PRO A 312 -17.61 20.01 12.35
CA PRO A 312 -18.10 20.70 11.15
C PRO A 312 -17.90 22.22 11.19
N GLU A 313 -18.01 22.84 12.38
CA GLU A 313 -17.86 24.29 12.59
C GLU A 313 -16.42 24.76 12.43
N GLN A 314 -15.46 23.88 12.67
CA GLN A 314 -14.02 24.20 12.63
C GLN A 314 -13.38 23.87 11.28
N LEU A 315 -14.09 23.19 10.38
CA LEU A 315 -13.56 22.70 9.10
C LEU A 315 -12.97 23.84 8.24
N ASP A 316 -13.63 24.99 8.23
CA ASP A 316 -13.16 26.18 7.49
C ASP A 316 -11.78 26.66 8.00
N GLU A 317 -11.59 26.71 9.31
CA GLU A 317 -10.34 27.14 9.91
C GLU A 317 -9.23 26.10 9.70
N VAL A 318 -9.54 24.80 9.80
CA VAL A 318 -8.60 23.71 9.51
C VAL A 318 -8.13 23.75 8.07
N LEU A 319 -9.04 24.01 7.12
CA LEU A 319 -8.69 24.18 5.71
C LEU A 319 -7.74 25.37 5.50
N GLU A 320 -8.06 26.54 6.07
CA GLU A 320 -7.22 27.72 5.92
C GLU A 320 -5.83 27.55 6.52
N LEU A 321 -5.73 26.90 7.70
CA LEU A 321 -4.42 26.59 8.32
C LEU A 321 -3.62 25.62 7.45
N SER A 322 -4.27 24.59 6.89
CA SER A 322 -3.62 23.65 5.99
C SER A 322 -3.09 24.34 4.74
N LEU A 323 -3.88 25.23 4.11
CA LEU A 323 -3.46 26.02 2.96
C LEU A 323 -2.35 27.03 3.33
N ALA A 324 -2.41 27.62 4.53
CA ALA A 324 -1.37 28.54 5.00
C ALA A 324 -0.01 27.85 5.13
N GLU A 325 0.03 26.60 5.65
CA GLU A 325 1.29 25.83 5.71
C GLU A 325 1.80 25.44 4.33
N LEU A 326 0.93 25.08 3.39
CA LEU A 326 1.35 24.83 2.01
C LEU A 326 1.90 26.10 1.35
N ARG A 327 1.25 27.26 1.51
CA ARG A 327 1.76 28.56 1.02
C ARG A 327 3.12 28.91 1.65
N ARG A 328 3.31 28.61 2.92
CA ARG A 328 4.56 28.88 3.62
C ARG A 328 5.73 28.09 3.03
N ILE A 329 5.53 26.77 2.76
CA ILE A 329 6.56 25.92 2.15
C ILE A 329 6.94 26.39 0.75
N LEU A 330 5.98 26.94 -0.02
CA LEU A 330 6.24 27.49 -1.36
C LEU A 330 7.07 28.78 -1.30
N ARG A 331 6.91 29.60 -0.26
CA ARG A 331 7.55 30.90 -0.10
C ARG A 331 8.88 30.83 0.62
N GLU A 332 8.94 30.06 1.70
CA GLU A 332 10.06 29.97 2.62
C GLU A 332 10.72 28.60 2.54
N PRO A 333 12.05 28.50 2.52
CA PRO A 333 12.71 27.19 2.63
C PRO A 333 12.43 26.59 4.03
N VAL A 334 12.41 25.27 4.09
CA VAL A 334 12.39 24.53 5.36
C VAL A 334 13.68 24.85 6.12
N GLY A 335 13.57 25.12 7.44
CA GLY A 335 14.73 25.39 8.28
C GLY A 335 15.67 24.17 8.37
N GLU A 336 16.96 24.43 8.51
CA GLU A 336 17.96 23.34 8.60
C GLU A 336 17.73 22.42 9.80
N GLU A 337 17.34 22.96 10.95
CA GLU A 337 17.01 22.17 12.15
C GLU A 337 15.77 21.30 11.93
N GLU A 338 14.73 21.84 11.28
CA GLU A 338 13.51 21.13 10.96
C GLU A 338 13.78 20.00 9.94
N LEU A 339 14.58 20.27 8.91
CA LEU A 339 15.01 19.26 7.97
C LEU A 339 15.86 18.19 8.65
N ARG A 340 16.78 18.57 9.55
CA ARG A 340 17.62 17.63 10.28
C ARG A 340 16.76 16.69 11.14
N LEU A 341 15.77 17.21 11.83
CA LEU A 341 14.85 16.43 12.65
C LEU A 341 14.14 15.32 11.83
N VAL A 342 13.57 15.68 10.68
CA VAL A 342 12.85 14.67 9.86
C VAL A 342 13.80 13.68 9.20
N LYS A 343 15.03 14.06 8.88
CA LYS A 343 16.09 13.13 8.43
C LYS A 343 16.44 12.12 9.52
N ASP A 344 16.69 12.60 10.75
CA ASP A 344 17.01 11.74 11.89
C ASP A 344 15.88 10.75 12.16
N GLN A 345 14.62 11.19 12.09
CA GLN A 345 13.44 10.31 12.21
C GLN A 345 13.39 9.26 11.09
N ALA A 346 13.62 9.66 9.85
CA ALA A 346 13.61 8.75 8.69
C ALA A 346 14.73 7.71 8.80
N VAL A 347 15.94 8.12 9.14
CA VAL A 347 17.09 7.22 9.34
C VAL A 347 16.83 6.25 10.51
N ALA A 348 16.33 6.76 11.64
CA ALA A 348 15.98 5.92 12.79
C ALA A 348 14.92 4.88 12.42
N SER A 349 13.87 5.28 11.69
CA SER A 349 12.83 4.36 11.21
C SER A 349 13.41 3.24 10.32
N ILE A 350 14.32 3.59 9.41
CA ILE A 350 15.00 2.60 8.57
C ILE A 350 15.81 1.63 9.44
N LEU A 351 16.66 2.15 10.33
CA LEU A 351 17.53 1.32 11.17
C LEU A 351 16.75 0.40 12.11
N LEU A 352 15.68 0.89 12.75
CA LEU A 352 14.79 0.08 13.58
C LEU A 352 14.05 -0.98 12.75
N GLY A 353 13.65 -0.64 11.52
CA GLY A 353 13.03 -1.58 10.59
C GLY A 353 13.95 -2.75 10.21
N LEU A 354 15.28 -2.56 10.24
CA LEU A 354 16.26 -3.62 9.95
C LEU A 354 16.25 -4.77 10.98
N GLU A 355 15.68 -4.55 12.17
CA GLU A 355 15.55 -5.60 13.20
C GLU A 355 14.34 -6.51 12.95
N SER A 356 13.39 -6.08 12.12
CA SER A 356 12.16 -6.81 11.81
C SER A 356 12.31 -7.73 10.60
N THR A 357 12.16 -9.04 10.81
CA THR A 357 12.17 -10.03 9.70
C THR A 357 11.04 -9.76 8.69
N SER A 358 9.85 -9.34 9.15
CA SER A 358 8.72 -9.01 8.27
C SER A 358 8.99 -7.75 7.43
N ALA A 359 9.52 -6.68 8.04
CA ALA A 359 9.86 -5.47 7.32
C ALA A 359 10.95 -5.72 6.25
N ARG A 360 11.95 -6.56 6.56
CA ARG A 360 13.02 -6.91 5.63
C ARG A 360 12.52 -7.76 4.46
N ALA A 361 11.75 -8.82 4.73
CA ALA A 361 11.16 -9.67 3.69
C ALA A 361 10.24 -8.86 2.77
N GLY A 362 9.36 -8.02 3.31
CA GLY A 362 8.48 -7.14 2.55
C GLY A 362 9.25 -6.09 1.73
N THR A 363 10.33 -5.53 2.28
CA THR A 363 11.20 -4.59 1.56
C THR A 363 11.91 -5.25 0.38
N LEU A 364 12.46 -6.46 0.55
CA LEU A 364 13.07 -7.24 -0.54
C LEU A 364 12.07 -7.47 -1.68
N ALA A 365 10.87 -7.94 -1.35
CA ALA A 365 9.82 -8.20 -2.34
C ALA A 365 9.39 -6.92 -3.06
N ARG A 366 9.11 -5.84 -2.32
CA ARG A 366 8.70 -4.56 -2.91
C ARG A 366 9.78 -3.96 -3.81
N GLN A 367 11.05 -3.99 -3.39
CA GLN A 367 12.14 -3.48 -4.21
C GLN A 367 12.32 -4.28 -5.50
N GLU A 368 12.17 -5.61 -5.46
CA GLU A 368 12.19 -6.45 -6.66
C GLU A 368 11.00 -6.10 -7.58
N ILE A 369 9.80 -5.96 -7.05
CA ILE A 369 8.59 -5.64 -7.83
C ILE A 369 8.70 -4.25 -8.47
N VAL A 370 9.07 -3.23 -7.70
CA VAL A 370 9.06 -1.84 -8.16
C VAL A 370 10.28 -1.49 -8.98
N HIS A 371 11.46 -1.98 -8.57
CA HIS A 371 12.75 -1.54 -9.15
C HIS A 371 13.49 -2.64 -9.92
N GLY A 372 13.08 -3.92 -9.82
CA GLY A 372 13.80 -5.07 -10.38
C GLY A 372 15.20 -5.27 -9.78
N ARG A 373 15.49 -4.59 -8.69
CA ARG A 373 16.80 -4.62 -8.01
C ARG A 373 16.67 -4.26 -6.54
N ARG A 374 17.62 -4.73 -5.76
CA ARG A 374 17.79 -4.31 -4.37
C ARG A 374 18.37 -2.89 -4.27
N ILE A 375 17.90 -2.15 -3.28
CA ILE A 375 18.47 -0.87 -2.85
C ILE A 375 18.93 -1.03 -1.40
N PRO A 376 20.25 -1.09 -1.13
CA PRO A 376 20.76 -1.25 0.24
C PRO A 376 20.33 -0.11 1.16
N PRO A 377 20.06 -0.37 2.46
CA PRO A 377 19.73 0.66 3.43
C PRO A 377 20.72 1.82 3.48
N ASP A 378 22.01 1.54 3.42
CA ASP A 378 23.05 2.58 3.42
C ASP A 378 22.91 3.53 2.22
N GLN A 379 22.50 3.00 1.04
CA GLN A 379 22.22 3.84 -0.13
C GLN A 379 20.97 4.70 0.08
N VAL A 380 19.92 4.16 0.73
CA VAL A 380 18.71 4.92 1.06
C VAL A 380 19.05 6.04 2.05
N ILE A 381 19.80 5.72 3.10
CA ILE A 381 20.24 6.69 4.12
C ILE A 381 21.08 7.79 3.48
N ALA A 382 22.05 7.44 2.63
CA ALA A 382 22.87 8.42 1.93
C ALA A 382 22.02 9.39 1.09
N ARG A 383 21.00 8.87 0.38
CA ARG A 383 20.07 9.71 -0.40
C ARG A 383 19.21 10.64 0.46
N ILE A 384 18.80 10.18 1.64
CA ILE A 384 18.08 11.00 2.61
C ILE A 384 18.99 12.13 3.12
N GLU A 385 20.24 11.81 3.46
CA GLU A 385 21.21 12.79 3.95
C GLU A 385 21.61 13.86 2.91
N GLU A 386 21.60 13.50 1.63
CA GLU A 386 21.88 14.42 0.51
C GLU A 386 20.78 15.48 0.30
N VAL A 387 19.55 15.26 0.76
CA VAL A 387 18.43 16.19 0.54
C VAL A 387 18.70 17.53 1.21
N THR A 388 18.48 18.62 0.47
CA THR A 388 18.67 20.00 0.93
C THR A 388 17.33 20.74 1.12
N PRO A 389 17.29 21.85 1.88
CA PRO A 389 16.09 22.71 1.95
C PRO A 389 15.61 23.20 0.57
N GLU A 390 16.52 23.43 -0.37
CA GLU A 390 16.19 23.87 -1.72
C GLU A 390 15.53 22.72 -2.54
N ASP A 391 15.95 21.46 -2.34
CA ASP A 391 15.27 20.32 -2.95
C ASP A 391 13.82 20.23 -2.51
N LEU A 392 13.54 20.41 -1.21
CA LEU A 392 12.18 20.44 -0.68
C LEU A 392 11.35 21.59 -1.28
N ARG A 393 11.94 22.77 -1.38
CA ARG A 393 11.28 23.95 -1.95
C ARG A 393 11.00 23.79 -3.45
N ARG A 394 11.97 23.27 -4.21
CA ARG A 394 11.80 22.94 -5.63
C ARG A 394 10.65 21.96 -5.80
N LEU A 395 10.68 20.87 -5.04
CA LEU A 395 9.64 19.84 -5.07
C LEU A 395 8.25 20.41 -4.77
N ALA A 396 8.13 21.23 -3.72
CA ALA A 396 6.87 21.87 -3.39
C ALA A 396 6.34 22.69 -4.58
N ARG A 397 7.17 23.51 -5.23
CA ARG A 397 6.80 24.34 -6.39
C ARG A 397 6.44 23.52 -7.62
N ASP A 398 7.10 22.39 -7.83
CA ASP A 398 6.82 21.53 -8.98
C ASP A 398 5.47 20.82 -8.87
N PHE A 399 5.05 20.45 -7.65
CA PHE A 399 3.90 19.58 -7.41
C PHE A 399 2.70 20.25 -6.72
N ILE A 400 2.93 21.19 -5.79
CA ILE A 400 1.85 21.85 -5.04
C ILE A 400 1.47 23.14 -5.77
N ARG A 401 0.41 23.06 -6.57
CA ARG A 401 -0.05 24.18 -7.40
C ARG A 401 -1.57 24.31 -7.33
N THR A 402 -2.06 25.55 -7.39
CA THR A 402 -3.50 25.85 -7.31
C THR A 402 -4.34 25.07 -8.32
N ASP A 403 -3.84 24.89 -9.55
CA ASP A 403 -4.56 24.19 -10.63
C ASP A 403 -4.62 22.68 -10.46
N THR A 404 -3.69 22.10 -9.71
CA THR A 404 -3.61 20.64 -9.45
C THR A 404 -4.03 20.24 -8.04
N LEU A 405 -4.22 21.20 -7.12
CA LEU A 405 -4.64 20.91 -5.77
C LEU A 405 -6.10 20.42 -5.76
N ALA A 406 -6.33 19.26 -5.17
CA ALA A 406 -7.65 18.64 -5.04
C ALA A 406 -8.14 18.72 -3.59
N LEU A 407 -9.46 18.73 -3.41
CA LEU A 407 -10.10 18.74 -2.10
C LEU A 407 -11.21 17.69 -2.04
N GLY A 408 -11.25 16.95 -0.94
CA GLY A 408 -12.38 16.13 -0.50
C GLY A 408 -12.84 16.57 0.88
N ALA A 409 -14.16 16.71 1.08
CA ALA A 409 -14.72 16.97 2.38
C ALA A 409 -16.02 16.17 2.60
N LEU A 410 -16.16 15.57 3.77
CA LEU A 410 -17.31 14.74 4.17
C LEU A 410 -17.75 15.11 5.60
N GLY A 411 -19.04 15.26 5.85
CA GLY A 411 -19.61 15.54 7.17
C GLY A 411 -20.93 16.30 7.11
N ASP A 412 -21.43 16.80 8.22
CA ASP A 412 -22.57 17.75 8.21
C ASP A 412 -22.09 19.15 7.82
N LEU A 413 -21.75 19.31 6.56
CA LEU A 413 -21.09 20.46 5.99
C LEU A 413 -22.06 21.58 5.61
N ASN A 414 -22.95 21.98 6.53
CA ASN A 414 -23.95 23.00 6.25
C ASN A 414 -23.30 24.38 6.02
N GLY A 415 -23.37 24.88 4.80
CA GLY A 415 -22.77 26.17 4.43
C GLY A 415 -21.31 26.14 4.01
N PHE A 416 -20.60 25.02 4.19
CA PHE A 416 -19.22 24.86 3.71
C PHE A 416 -19.19 24.88 2.17
N LYS A 417 -18.45 25.83 1.60
CA LYS A 417 -18.28 26.00 0.16
C LYS A 417 -16.81 26.27 -0.16
N VAL A 418 -16.33 25.54 -1.12
CA VAL A 418 -14.95 25.73 -1.65
C VAL A 418 -15.03 25.81 -3.17
N ASP A 419 -14.34 26.79 -3.70
CA ASP A 419 -14.07 26.93 -5.13
C ASP A 419 -12.55 26.92 -5.39
N ARG A 420 -12.15 26.98 -6.64
CA ARG A 420 -10.74 26.95 -7.02
C ARG A 420 -9.96 28.16 -6.48
N ALA A 421 -10.60 29.33 -6.41
CA ALA A 421 -9.95 30.54 -5.90
C ALA A 421 -9.58 30.42 -4.42
N ARG A 422 -10.41 29.74 -3.63
CA ARG A 422 -10.11 29.47 -2.21
C ARG A 422 -8.91 28.54 -2.02
N LEU A 423 -8.63 27.65 -2.98
CA LEU A 423 -7.49 26.75 -2.94
C LEU A 423 -6.19 27.38 -3.48
N GLU A 424 -6.13 28.69 -3.63
CA GLU A 424 -4.93 29.38 -4.09
C GLU A 424 -3.74 29.16 -3.11
N VAL A 425 -2.61 28.68 -3.64
CA VAL A 425 -1.36 28.43 -2.91
C VAL A 425 -0.16 29.07 -3.58
#